data_084b35276c9d30f0daacdb7cc43d2b6f
#
_entry.id   084b35276c9d30f0daacdb7cc43d2b6f
#
_cell.length_a   1.000
_cell.length_b   1.000
_cell.length_c   1.000
_cell.angle_alpha   90.00
_cell.angle_beta   90.00
_cell.angle_gamma   90.00
#
_symmetry.space_group_name_H-M   'P 1'
#
loop_
_entity.id
_entity.type
_entity.pdbx_description
1 polymer ?
#
loop_
_entity_poly.entity_id
_entity_poly.type
_entity_poly.pdbx_seq_one_letter_code
_entity_poly.pdbx_strand_id
1 'polypeptide(L)'
;MLLAKLWDKINAGMRRNIQANTCFLSPREQEMARYLFGSAEGLHYFGGHAEAERKMLIFLPDYLEESALLDEDSPLVCLRAHFYEGDSPNHRDFLGALMGIGIGRETVGDICVGADFCDFFVTAEMAPFLMQNFISAGRAKLQLQTIPLSQVSVPAQEVKEIKDTLASLRLDSVISSGFRIGRSLATQYVNAGKAAIDGLPCEKPDKAVSEGMKISVRGLGKIKIKSVNGQTKKGRISVVIDRYV
;
A
#
# COMPACT_ATOMS: atom_id res chain seq x y z
N MET A 1 9.59 16.83 -10.79
CA MET A 1 10.81 16.01 -10.98
C MET A 1 10.55 14.50 -11.00
N LEU A 2 9.78 13.93 -10.02
CA LEU A 2 9.48 12.49 -10.00
C LEU A 2 8.71 12.03 -11.25
N LEU A 3 7.60 12.67 -11.57
CA LEU A 3 6.74 12.32 -12.71
C LEU A 3 7.47 12.32 -14.05
N ALA A 4 8.38 13.28 -14.28
CA ALA A 4 9.17 13.31 -15.51
C ALA A 4 10.10 12.08 -15.63
N LYS A 5 10.76 11.69 -14.52
CA LYS A 5 11.60 10.48 -14.50
C LYS A 5 10.81 9.20 -14.73
N LEU A 6 9.61 9.11 -14.14
CA LEU A 6 8.70 7.98 -14.37
C LEU A 6 8.30 7.90 -15.85
N TRP A 7 7.89 9.04 -16.41
CA TRP A 7 7.51 9.17 -17.80
C TRP A 7 8.63 8.73 -18.74
N ASP A 8 9.83 9.27 -18.55
CA ASP A 8 10.97 8.98 -19.42
C ASP A 8 11.33 7.50 -19.40
N LYS A 9 11.38 6.88 -18.21
CA LYS A 9 11.76 5.48 -18.05
C LYS A 9 10.74 4.52 -18.68
N ILE A 10 9.47 4.69 -18.39
CA ILE A 10 8.40 3.83 -18.91
C ILE A 10 8.23 4.02 -20.42
N ASN A 11 8.21 5.26 -20.92
CA ASN A 11 8.13 5.51 -22.37
C ASN A 11 9.33 4.99 -23.16
N ALA A 12 10.53 5.02 -22.57
CA ALA A 12 11.69 4.42 -23.23
C ALA A 12 11.52 2.90 -23.35
N GLY A 13 10.97 2.22 -22.34
CA GLY A 13 10.60 0.81 -22.39
C GLY A 13 9.56 0.52 -23.47
N MET A 14 8.46 1.28 -23.46
CA MET A 14 7.36 1.14 -24.43
C MET A 14 7.84 1.30 -25.88
N ARG A 15 8.64 2.36 -26.17
CA ARG A 15 9.16 2.62 -27.51
C ARG A 15 10.09 1.53 -28.03
N ARG A 16 10.83 0.87 -27.13
CA ARG A 16 11.81 -0.17 -27.49
C ARG A 16 11.23 -1.57 -27.37
N ASN A 17 10.00 -1.69 -26.89
CA ASN A 17 9.35 -2.96 -26.55
C ASN A 17 10.22 -3.84 -25.63
N ILE A 18 10.77 -3.21 -24.56
CA ILE A 18 11.55 -3.90 -23.53
C ILE A 18 10.94 -3.63 -22.15
N GLN A 19 11.06 -4.59 -21.25
CA GLN A 19 10.59 -4.42 -19.88
C GLN A 19 11.22 -3.18 -19.23
N ALA A 20 10.38 -2.39 -18.58
CA ALA A 20 10.79 -1.22 -17.81
C ALA A 20 9.93 -1.07 -16.56
N ASN A 21 10.54 -0.63 -15.48
CA ASN A 21 9.84 -0.48 -14.20
C ASN A 21 10.25 0.79 -13.48
N THR A 22 9.36 1.30 -12.65
CA THR A 22 9.68 2.37 -11.69
C THR A 22 10.24 1.77 -10.40
N CYS A 23 10.64 2.62 -9.46
CA CYS A 23 10.71 2.24 -8.05
C CYS A 23 9.29 2.05 -7.47
N PHE A 24 9.19 1.65 -6.20
CA PHE A 24 7.89 1.54 -5.52
C PHE A 24 7.23 2.90 -5.34
N LEU A 25 6.02 3.02 -5.85
CA LEU A 25 5.17 4.19 -5.76
C LEU A 25 4.24 4.08 -4.55
N SER A 26 4.08 5.17 -3.82
CA SER A 26 3.02 5.30 -2.84
C SER A 26 1.64 5.32 -3.54
N PRO A 27 0.51 5.08 -2.83
CA PRO A 27 -0.82 5.17 -3.43
C PRO A 27 -1.07 6.49 -4.16
N ARG A 28 -0.60 7.62 -3.61
CA ARG A 28 -0.69 8.93 -4.25
C ARG A 28 0.08 8.99 -5.58
N GLU A 29 1.29 8.48 -5.60
CA GLU A 29 2.13 8.46 -6.82
C GLU A 29 1.55 7.53 -7.87
N GLN A 30 0.93 6.40 -7.46
CA GLN A 30 0.21 5.52 -8.38
C GLN A 30 -0.97 6.23 -9.05
N GLU A 31 -1.77 7.01 -8.32
CA GLU A 31 -2.85 7.80 -8.91
C GLU A 31 -2.33 8.86 -9.90
N MET A 32 -1.23 9.51 -9.55
CA MET A 32 -0.58 10.44 -10.47
C MET A 32 -0.06 9.73 -11.73
N ALA A 33 0.51 8.52 -11.58
CA ALA A 33 0.95 7.72 -12.71
C ALA A 33 -0.22 7.25 -13.58
N ARG A 34 -1.36 6.84 -12.99
CA ARG A 34 -2.59 6.51 -13.73
C ARG A 34 -3.11 7.68 -14.55
N TYR A 35 -3.04 8.89 -14.00
CA TYR A 35 -3.42 10.10 -14.73
C TYR A 35 -2.51 10.36 -15.95
N LEU A 36 -1.20 10.09 -15.81
CA LEU A 36 -0.24 10.31 -16.88
C LEU A 36 -0.31 9.27 -18.00
N PHE A 37 -0.41 8.00 -17.64
CA PHE A 37 -0.30 6.90 -18.59
C PHE A 37 -1.67 6.35 -19.03
N GLY A 38 -2.75 6.69 -18.32
CA GLY A 38 -4.09 6.20 -18.62
C GLY A 38 -4.16 4.67 -18.55
N SER A 39 -4.84 4.09 -19.54
CA SER A 39 -4.99 2.65 -19.72
C SER A 39 -4.07 2.12 -20.82
N ALA A 40 -2.83 2.62 -20.89
CA ALA A 40 -1.87 2.14 -21.90
C ALA A 40 -1.63 0.64 -21.72
N GLU A 41 -1.60 -0.08 -22.83
CA GLU A 41 -1.45 -1.54 -22.89
C GLU A 41 -0.07 -1.96 -22.37
N GLY A 42 0.01 -3.12 -21.70
CA GLY A 42 1.24 -3.64 -21.13
C GLY A 42 1.69 -2.99 -19.82
N LEU A 43 0.89 -2.06 -19.23
CA LEU A 43 1.21 -1.43 -17.96
C LEU A 43 0.56 -2.17 -16.78
N HIS A 44 1.39 -2.59 -15.83
CA HIS A 44 0.97 -3.31 -14.64
C HIS A 44 1.41 -2.58 -13.37
N TYR A 45 0.52 -2.53 -12.37
CA TYR A 45 0.85 -2.06 -11.02
C TYR A 45 1.04 -3.27 -10.11
N PHE A 46 2.29 -3.59 -9.83
CA PHE A 46 2.65 -4.80 -9.08
C PHE A 46 3.49 -4.47 -7.85
N GLY A 47 3.15 -5.06 -6.72
CA GLY A 47 3.85 -4.86 -5.43
C GLY A 47 4.25 -6.15 -4.74
N GLY A 48 4.21 -7.29 -5.47
CA GLY A 48 4.62 -8.60 -4.96
C GLY A 48 3.49 -9.41 -4.30
N HIS A 49 2.36 -8.80 -3.98
CA HIS A 49 1.16 -9.48 -3.46
C HIS A 49 -0.12 -8.73 -3.80
N ALA A 50 -1.27 -9.41 -3.71
CA ALA A 50 -2.56 -8.88 -4.17
C ALA A 50 -2.99 -7.57 -3.49
N GLU A 51 -2.82 -7.48 -2.16
CA GLU A 51 -3.22 -6.32 -1.35
C GLU A 51 -2.13 -5.26 -1.18
N ALA A 52 -1.06 -5.32 -1.99
CA ALA A 52 0.05 -4.40 -1.89
C ALA A 52 -0.41 -2.93 -2.00
N GLU A 53 0.03 -2.10 -1.04
CA GLU A 53 -0.22 -0.66 -1.06
C GLU A 53 0.82 0.08 -1.89
N ARG A 54 2.08 -0.31 -1.74
CA ARG A 54 3.17 0.23 -2.55
C ARG A 54 3.41 -0.67 -3.74
N LYS A 55 3.34 -0.11 -4.94
CA LYS A 55 3.45 -0.87 -6.19
C LYS A 55 4.45 -0.19 -7.12
N MET A 56 5.18 -0.98 -7.87
CA MET A 56 5.90 -0.51 -9.04
C MET A 56 4.92 -0.36 -10.21
N LEU A 57 5.13 0.63 -11.06
CA LEU A 57 4.57 0.64 -12.40
C LEU A 57 5.58 -0.09 -13.31
N ILE A 58 5.13 -1.14 -13.96
CA ILE A 58 5.94 -2.01 -14.80
C ILE A 58 5.32 -2.04 -16.19
N PHE A 59 6.12 -1.79 -17.21
CA PHE A 59 5.77 -2.07 -18.60
C PHE A 59 6.27 -3.47 -18.96
N LEU A 60 5.37 -4.34 -19.39
CA LEU A 60 5.67 -5.63 -19.98
C LEU A 60 5.51 -5.52 -21.50
N PRO A 61 6.54 -5.89 -22.26
CA PRO A 61 6.44 -5.97 -23.72
C PRO A 61 5.49 -7.11 -24.13
N ASP A 62 5.01 -7.08 -25.35
CA ASP A 62 4.00 -8.00 -25.91
C ASP A 62 4.41 -9.48 -25.94
N TYR A 63 5.69 -9.77 -25.82
CA TYR A 63 6.23 -11.14 -25.73
C TYR A 63 6.31 -11.70 -24.30
N LEU A 64 5.97 -10.91 -23.27
CA LEU A 64 5.94 -11.34 -21.86
C LEU A 64 4.50 -11.32 -21.33
N GLU A 65 4.16 -12.37 -20.61
CA GLU A 65 2.90 -12.47 -19.88
C GLU A 65 3.03 -11.90 -18.45
N GLU A 66 1.90 -11.62 -17.82
CA GLU A 66 1.86 -11.13 -16.44
C GLU A 66 2.49 -12.11 -15.43
N SER A 67 2.52 -13.41 -15.76
CA SER A 67 3.20 -14.46 -15.00
C SER A 67 4.70 -14.17 -14.80
N ALA A 68 5.35 -13.49 -15.76
CA ALA A 68 6.75 -13.08 -15.65
C ALA A 68 7.04 -12.17 -14.47
N LEU A 69 6.03 -11.49 -13.91
CA LEU A 69 6.17 -10.69 -12.69
C LEU A 69 6.42 -11.53 -11.43
N LEU A 70 6.15 -12.82 -11.47
CA LEU A 70 6.36 -13.78 -10.37
C LEU A 70 7.65 -14.58 -10.51
N ASP A 71 8.33 -14.47 -11.65
CA ASP A 71 9.54 -15.22 -11.97
C ASP A 71 10.80 -14.60 -11.37
N GLU A 72 11.94 -15.27 -11.56
CA GLU A 72 13.24 -14.83 -11.03
C GLU A 72 13.71 -13.48 -11.60
N ASP A 73 13.27 -13.12 -12.82
CA ASP A 73 13.57 -11.85 -13.48
C ASP A 73 12.63 -10.71 -13.07
N SER A 74 11.79 -10.93 -12.05
CA SER A 74 10.93 -9.88 -11.50
C SER A 74 11.75 -8.67 -11.04
N PRO A 75 11.31 -7.42 -11.31
CA PRO A 75 12.02 -6.23 -10.87
C PRO A 75 11.97 -6.00 -9.35
N LEU A 76 11.22 -6.82 -8.63
CA LEU A 76 11.15 -6.83 -7.18
C LEU A 76 11.29 -8.25 -6.62
N VAL A 77 11.77 -8.34 -5.39
CA VAL A 77 11.88 -9.58 -4.64
C VAL A 77 11.26 -9.43 -3.26
N CYS A 78 10.82 -10.55 -2.70
CA CYS A 78 10.42 -10.64 -1.30
C CYS A 78 11.60 -11.19 -0.48
N LEU A 79 11.99 -10.45 0.55
CA LEU A 79 12.90 -10.90 1.58
C LEU A 79 12.11 -11.21 2.85
N ARG A 80 12.36 -12.38 3.43
CA ARG A 80 11.85 -12.76 4.74
C ARG A 80 12.95 -12.61 5.78
N ALA A 81 12.68 -11.82 6.79
CA ALA A 81 13.52 -11.67 7.96
C ALA A 81 12.94 -12.48 9.11
N HIS A 82 13.62 -13.55 9.53
CA HIS A 82 13.28 -14.28 10.74
C HIS A 82 13.90 -13.60 11.95
N PHE A 83 13.16 -13.58 13.05
CA PHE A 83 13.59 -13.05 14.34
C PHE A 83 12.99 -13.87 15.49
N TYR A 84 13.51 -13.67 16.70
CA TYR A 84 12.94 -14.31 17.88
C TYR A 84 11.60 -13.66 18.25
N GLU A 85 10.55 -14.46 18.40
CA GLU A 85 9.19 -13.98 18.67
C GLU A 85 9.11 -13.05 19.90
N GLY A 86 9.93 -13.30 20.92
CA GLY A 86 10.02 -12.48 22.13
C GLY A 86 10.55 -11.06 21.90
N ASP A 87 11.20 -10.79 20.77
CA ASP A 87 11.71 -9.46 20.44
C ASP A 87 10.62 -8.52 19.91
N SER A 88 9.56 -9.09 19.29
CA SER A 88 8.36 -8.40 18.79
C SER A 88 8.62 -7.07 18.06
N PRO A 89 9.53 -7.03 17.06
CA PRO A 89 9.77 -5.81 16.30
C PRO A 89 8.53 -5.42 15.50
N ASN A 90 8.27 -4.13 15.38
CA ASN A 90 7.12 -3.62 14.65
C ASN A 90 7.52 -3.01 13.30
N HIS A 91 6.54 -2.61 12.49
CA HIS A 91 6.78 -2.01 11.17
C HIS A 91 7.75 -0.80 11.20
N ARG A 92 7.70 0.02 12.26
CA ARG A 92 8.57 1.21 12.39
C ARG A 92 10.02 0.82 12.64
N ASP A 93 10.25 -0.28 13.38
CA ASP A 93 11.59 -0.79 13.65
C ASP A 93 12.24 -1.26 12.36
N PHE A 94 11.52 -2.02 11.52
CA PHE A 94 11.99 -2.44 10.19
C PHE A 94 12.26 -1.26 9.29
N LEU A 95 11.27 -0.36 9.13
CA LEU A 95 11.40 0.80 8.26
C LEU A 95 12.57 1.72 8.73
N GLY A 96 12.66 1.97 10.03
CA GLY A 96 13.73 2.80 10.60
C GLY A 96 15.10 2.21 10.37
N ALA A 97 15.25 0.89 10.55
CA ALA A 97 16.52 0.20 10.34
C ALA A 97 16.92 0.19 8.84
N LEU A 98 15.99 -0.04 7.92
CA LEU A 98 16.24 0.06 6.47
C LEU A 98 16.71 1.46 6.08
N MET A 99 16.03 2.51 6.56
CA MET A 99 16.44 3.90 6.30
C MET A 99 17.80 4.19 6.96
N GLY A 100 18.07 3.63 8.13
CA GLY A 100 19.32 3.81 8.89
C GLY A 100 20.57 3.28 8.17
N ILE A 101 20.41 2.23 7.35
CA ILE A 101 21.51 1.71 6.50
C ILE A 101 21.58 2.36 5.12
N GLY A 102 20.85 3.47 4.93
CA GLY A 102 20.93 4.29 3.71
C GLY A 102 19.99 3.85 2.57
N ILE A 103 19.05 2.95 2.83
CA ILE A 103 18.08 2.52 1.81
C ILE A 103 17.03 3.61 1.59
N GLY A 104 16.80 4.00 0.33
CA GLY A 104 15.74 4.94 -0.05
C GLY A 104 14.34 4.32 0.11
N ARG A 105 13.35 5.09 0.59
CA ARG A 105 11.98 4.60 0.78
C ARG A 105 11.35 4.11 -0.53
N GLU A 106 11.76 4.67 -1.65
CA GLU A 106 11.31 4.32 -3.00
C GLU A 106 11.76 2.92 -3.45
N THR A 107 12.82 2.36 -2.86
CA THR A 107 13.27 1.00 -3.18
C THR A 107 12.62 -0.07 -2.30
N VAL A 108 11.79 0.34 -1.33
CA VAL A 108 11.08 -0.54 -0.40
C VAL A 108 9.59 -0.48 -0.64
N GLY A 109 8.98 -1.64 -0.86
CA GLY A 109 7.55 -1.85 -0.97
C GLY A 109 6.85 -1.92 0.40
N ASP A 110 5.93 -2.87 0.53
CA ASP A 110 5.25 -3.14 1.79
C ASP A 110 6.14 -3.93 2.75
N ILE A 111 5.90 -3.74 4.04
CA ILE A 111 6.56 -4.44 5.14
C ILE A 111 5.47 -5.13 5.95
N CYS A 112 5.45 -6.45 5.93
CA CYS A 112 4.41 -7.28 6.51
C CYS A 112 4.97 -8.05 7.71
N VAL A 113 4.77 -7.52 8.90
CA VAL A 113 5.31 -8.10 10.13
C VAL A 113 4.37 -9.20 10.64
N GLY A 114 4.89 -10.41 10.80
CA GLY A 114 4.27 -11.56 11.45
C GLY A 114 4.74 -11.71 12.89
N ALA A 115 4.45 -12.86 13.50
CA ALA A 115 4.82 -13.17 14.89
C ALA A 115 6.33 -13.38 15.07
N ASP A 116 6.96 -14.13 14.17
CA ASP A 116 8.36 -14.57 14.21
C ASP A 116 9.12 -14.29 12.91
N PHE A 117 8.47 -13.63 11.95
CA PHE A 117 9.07 -13.21 10.68
C PHE A 117 8.48 -11.90 10.19
N CYS A 118 9.18 -11.28 9.26
CA CYS A 118 8.70 -10.13 8.51
C CYS A 118 9.01 -10.33 7.02
N ASP A 119 7.97 -10.34 6.19
CA ASP A 119 8.11 -10.30 4.74
C ASP A 119 8.13 -8.85 4.29
N PHE A 120 9.14 -8.48 3.52
CA PHE A 120 9.21 -7.13 2.96
C PHE A 120 9.70 -7.17 1.51
N PHE A 121 9.15 -6.28 0.72
CA PHE A 121 9.40 -6.23 -0.71
C PHE A 121 10.41 -5.14 -1.02
N VAL A 122 11.36 -5.46 -1.88
CA VAL A 122 12.42 -4.52 -2.30
C VAL A 122 12.67 -4.63 -3.79
N THR A 123 13.29 -3.60 -4.39
CA THR A 123 13.77 -3.71 -5.76
C THR A 123 14.81 -4.81 -5.84
N ALA A 124 14.81 -5.59 -6.92
CA ALA A 124 15.73 -6.71 -7.10
C ALA A 124 17.20 -6.28 -6.97
N GLU A 125 17.54 -5.07 -7.43
CA GLU A 125 18.88 -4.48 -7.32
C GLU A 125 19.37 -4.32 -5.86
N MET A 126 18.44 -4.10 -4.91
CA MET A 126 18.78 -3.87 -3.51
C MET A 126 18.89 -5.15 -2.68
N ALA A 127 18.36 -6.27 -3.16
CA ALA A 127 18.33 -7.51 -2.40
C ALA A 127 19.73 -8.03 -2.00
N PRO A 128 20.75 -8.08 -2.87
CA PRO A 128 22.09 -8.54 -2.49
C PRO A 128 22.71 -7.69 -1.38
N PHE A 129 22.54 -6.38 -1.42
CA PHE A 129 23.03 -5.47 -0.39
C PHE A 129 22.33 -5.73 0.97
N LEU A 130 21.00 -5.89 0.94
CA LEU A 130 20.22 -6.14 2.15
C LEU A 130 20.54 -7.49 2.78
N MET A 131 20.72 -8.54 1.98
CA MET A 131 21.10 -9.87 2.46
C MET A 131 22.41 -9.85 3.25
N GLN A 132 23.31 -8.93 2.97
CA GLN A 132 24.60 -8.81 3.64
C GLN A 132 24.60 -7.83 4.81
N ASN A 133 23.77 -6.78 4.76
CA ASN A 133 23.89 -5.62 5.65
C ASN A 133 22.70 -5.41 6.59
N PHE A 134 21.52 -6.00 6.28
CA PHE A 134 20.34 -5.81 7.10
C PHE A 134 20.21 -6.90 8.16
N ILE A 135 20.92 -6.73 9.27
CA ILE A 135 21.13 -7.74 10.34
C ILE A 135 20.29 -7.52 11.60
N SER A 136 19.62 -6.36 11.72
CA SER A 136 18.79 -6.06 12.89
C SER A 136 17.68 -5.04 12.59
N ALA A 137 16.57 -5.15 13.31
CA ALA A 137 15.48 -4.15 13.33
C ALA A 137 15.09 -3.90 14.80
N GLY A 138 15.23 -2.66 15.26
CA GLY A 138 15.08 -2.35 16.68
C GLY A 138 16.09 -3.14 17.52
N ARG A 139 15.58 -4.01 18.40
CA ARG A 139 16.41 -4.91 19.24
C ARG A 139 16.58 -6.30 18.64
N ALA A 140 15.72 -6.66 17.68
CA ALA A 140 15.70 -7.98 17.08
C ALA A 140 16.88 -8.20 16.14
N LYS A 141 17.54 -9.33 16.27
CA LYS A 141 18.51 -9.83 15.27
C LYS A 141 17.75 -10.53 14.16
N LEU A 142 18.18 -10.33 12.93
CA LEU A 142 17.51 -10.82 11.74
C LEU A 142 18.33 -11.88 11.03
N GLN A 143 17.65 -12.90 10.52
CA GLN A 143 18.18 -13.85 9.54
C GLN A 143 17.35 -13.72 8.27
N LEU A 144 17.97 -13.28 7.18
CA LEU A 144 17.30 -13.02 5.92
C LEU A 144 17.36 -14.21 4.97
N GLN A 145 16.27 -14.42 4.25
CA GLN A 145 16.20 -15.32 3.09
C GLN A 145 15.33 -14.71 2.00
N THR A 146 15.58 -15.07 0.75
CA THR A 146 14.69 -14.72 -0.37
C THR A 146 13.54 -15.71 -0.41
N ILE A 147 12.32 -15.21 -0.59
CA ILE A 147 11.10 -16.00 -0.73
C ILE A 147 10.57 -15.82 -2.16
N PRO A 148 10.28 -16.91 -2.90
CA PRO A 148 9.60 -16.83 -4.18
C PRO A 148 8.28 -16.06 -4.02
N LEU A 149 7.97 -15.15 -4.94
CA LEU A 149 6.74 -14.32 -4.85
C LEU A 149 5.47 -15.17 -4.83
N SER A 150 5.49 -16.34 -5.46
CA SER A 150 4.40 -17.33 -5.43
C SER A 150 4.17 -17.97 -4.05
N GLN A 151 5.13 -17.90 -3.14
CA GLN A 151 5.07 -18.46 -1.79
C GLN A 151 4.86 -17.41 -0.70
N VAL A 152 4.74 -16.15 -1.09
CA VAL A 152 4.49 -15.06 -0.14
C VAL A 152 3.12 -15.22 0.49
N SER A 153 3.09 -15.33 1.80
CA SER A 153 1.87 -15.35 2.59
C SER A 153 1.84 -14.10 3.48
N VAL A 154 1.24 -13.05 2.95
CA VAL A 154 1.07 -11.82 3.76
C VAL A 154 0.05 -12.12 4.85
N PRO A 155 0.39 -11.93 6.14
CA PRO A 155 -0.58 -12.06 7.21
C PRO A 155 -1.79 -11.18 6.92
N ALA A 156 -2.99 -11.75 7.04
CA ALA A 156 -4.21 -10.98 6.89
C ALA A 156 -4.18 -9.84 7.92
N GLN A 157 -4.27 -8.60 7.45
CA GLN A 157 -4.35 -7.47 8.37
C GLN A 157 -5.60 -7.66 9.24
N GLU A 158 -5.43 -7.58 10.55
CA GLU A 158 -6.56 -7.64 11.46
C GLU A 158 -7.47 -6.45 11.17
N VAL A 159 -8.72 -6.77 10.83
CA VAL A 159 -9.74 -5.76 10.58
C VAL A 159 -10.90 -5.95 11.55
N LYS A 160 -11.35 -4.85 12.12
CA LYS A 160 -12.58 -4.81 12.90
C LYS A 160 -13.72 -4.38 11.98
N GLU A 161 -14.65 -5.29 11.71
CA GLU A 161 -15.84 -4.97 10.93
C GLU A 161 -16.80 -4.09 11.75
N ILE A 162 -17.22 -2.98 11.18
CA ILE A 162 -18.16 -2.01 11.75
C ILE A 162 -19.36 -1.93 10.81
N LYS A 163 -20.53 -2.34 11.31
CA LYS A 163 -21.82 -2.17 10.62
C LYS A 163 -22.51 -0.93 11.17
N ASP A 164 -22.92 -0.03 10.28
CA ASP A 164 -23.60 1.21 10.68
C ASP A 164 -24.59 1.67 9.59
N THR A 165 -25.35 2.69 9.89
CA THR A 165 -26.24 3.35 8.93
C THR A 165 -25.96 4.85 8.89
N LEU A 166 -25.69 5.37 7.70
CA LEU A 166 -25.33 6.77 7.47
C LEU A 166 -26.48 7.53 6.77
N ALA A 167 -26.62 8.81 7.08
CA ALA A 167 -27.57 9.66 6.34
C ALA A 167 -27.09 9.92 4.90
N SER A 168 -25.76 9.92 4.69
CA SER A 168 -25.13 10.08 3.38
C SER A 168 -23.72 9.51 3.39
N LEU A 169 -23.22 9.08 2.22
CA LEU A 169 -21.85 8.60 2.01
C LEU A 169 -20.88 9.79 1.84
N ARG A 170 -20.74 10.60 2.89
CA ARG A 170 -19.79 11.71 2.96
C ARG A 170 -18.56 11.29 3.77
N LEU A 171 -17.42 11.87 3.43
CA LEU A 171 -16.15 11.58 4.10
C LEU A 171 -16.23 11.77 5.61
N ASP A 172 -16.79 12.90 6.09
CA ASP A 172 -16.97 13.20 7.51
C ASP A 172 -17.85 12.15 8.22
N SER A 173 -18.89 11.66 7.56
CA SER A 173 -19.82 10.68 8.11
C SER A 173 -19.17 9.30 8.21
N VAL A 174 -18.43 8.88 7.17
CA VAL A 174 -17.74 7.58 7.15
C VAL A 174 -16.59 7.56 8.17
N ILE A 175 -15.81 8.64 8.28
CA ILE A 175 -14.76 8.77 9.31
C ILE A 175 -15.37 8.69 10.71
N SER A 176 -16.46 9.42 10.96
CA SER A 176 -17.17 9.42 12.24
C SER A 176 -17.61 8.01 12.66
N SER A 177 -18.21 7.26 11.73
CA SER A 177 -18.67 5.89 11.94
C SER A 177 -17.48 4.91 12.12
N GLY A 178 -16.53 4.92 11.18
CA GLY A 178 -15.44 3.95 11.16
C GLY A 178 -14.46 4.09 12.32
N PHE A 179 -14.25 5.29 12.85
CA PHE A 179 -13.39 5.51 14.01
C PHE A 179 -14.17 5.69 15.32
N ARG A 180 -15.52 5.66 15.27
CA ARG A 180 -16.41 5.88 16.42
C ARG A 180 -16.13 7.19 17.15
N ILE A 181 -15.98 8.27 16.40
CA ILE A 181 -15.76 9.64 16.90
C ILE A 181 -16.94 10.53 16.52
N GLY A 182 -17.10 11.65 17.24
CA GLY A 182 -18.12 12.64 16.89
C GLY A 182 -17.91 13.22 15.49
N ARG A 183 -19.00 13.47 14.74
CA ARG A 183 -18.94 14.04 13.39
C ARG A 183 -18.21 15.38 13.30
N SER A 184 -18.38 16.23 14.30
CA SER A 184 -17.67 17.52 14.41
C SER A 184 -16.15 17.30 14.44
N LEU A 185 -15.68 16.32 15.21
CA LEU A 185 -14.26 15.95 15.27
C LEU A 185 -13.77 15.37 13.96
N ALA A 186 -14.55 14.51 13.30
CA ALA A 186 -14.24 13.99 11.97
C ALA A 186 -14.06 15.13 10.95
N THR A 187 -14.98 16.12 10.96
CA THR A 187 -14.88 17.32 10.12
C THR A 187 -13.58 18.11 10.40
N GLN A 188 -13.18 18.23 11.68
CA GLN A 188 -11.92 18.90 12.04
C GLN A 188 -10.69 18.17 11.49
N TYR A 189 -10.65 16.82 11.55
CA TYR A 189 -9.56 16.05 10.96
C TYR A 189 -9.44 16.27 9.45
N VAL A 190 -10.58 16.31 8.74
CA VAL A 190 -10.60 16.52 7.30
C VAL A 190 -10.13 17.95 6.95
N ASN A 191 -10.69 18.96 7.59
CA ASN A 191 -10.31 20.38 7.36
C ASN A 191 -8.85 20.66 7.71
N ALA A 192 -8.27 19.91 8.66
CA ALA A 192 -6.86 20.01 9.02
C ALA A 192 -5.91 19.27 8.05
N GLY A 193 -6.41 18.76 6.90
CA GLY A 193 -5.60 18.03 5.92
C GLY A 193 -5.04 16.71 6.44
N LYS A 194 -5.69 16.11 7.46
CA LYS A 194 -5.25 14.84 8.05
C LYS A 194 -5.90 13.61 7.42
N ALA A 195 -6.90 13.81 6.55
CA ALA A 195 -7.60 12.74 5.86
C ALA A 195 -7.10 12.56 4.42
N ALA A 196 -7.04 11.31 3.96
CA ALA A 196 -6.77 10.98 2.58
C ALA A 196 -7.72 9.87 2.12
N ILE A 197 -8.14 9.92 0.85
CA ILE A 197 -8.94 8.91 0.15
C ILE A 197 -8.02 8.26 -0.89
N ASP A 198 -7.85 6.95 -0.83
CA ASP A 198 -6.96 6.19 -1.72
C ASP A 198 -5.57 6.83 -1.86
N GLY A 199 -5.04 7.35 -0.73
CA GLY A 199 -3.75 8.02 -0.66
C GLY A 199 -3.74 9.50 -1.07
N LEU A 200 -4.84 10.01 -1.66
CA LEU A 200 -4.94 11.42 -2.05
C LEU A 200 -5.48 12.26 -0.88
N PRO A 201 -4.76 13.31 -0.44
CA PRO A 201 -5.25 14.21 0.59
C PRO A 201 -6.60 14.84 0.21
N CYS A 202 -7.53 14.87 1.16
CA CYS A 202 -8.84 15.45 0.96
C CYS A 202 -9.19 16.36 2.16
N GLU A 203 -9.47 17.63 1.86
CA GLU A 203 -9.84 18.64 2.86
C GLU A 203 -11.33 19.01 2.79
N LYS A 204 -12.13 18.26 2.01
CA LYS A 204 -13.57 18.50 1.86
C LYS A 204 -14.36 17.46 2.67
N PRO A 205 -14.95 17.82 3.82
CA PRO A 205 -15.72 16.90 4.67
C PRO A 205 -16.94 16.31 3.98
N ASP A 206 -17.52 17.04 3.04
CA ASP A 206 -18.68 16.67 2.27
C ASP A 206 -18.36 15.86 0.99
N LYS A 207 -17.09 15.58 0.74
CA LYS A 207 -16.67 14.74 -0.39
C LYS A 207 -17.41 13.41 -0.36
N ALA A 208 -18.10 13.09 -1.46
CA ALA A 208 -18.75 11.79 -1.63
C ALA A 208 -17.69 10.68 -1.70
N VAL A 209 -17.96 9.59 -0.99
CA VAL A 209 -17.12 8.37 -0.98
C VAL A 209 -17.98 7.17 -1.37
N SER A 210 -17.35 6.10 -1.85
CA SER A 210 -18.02 4.91 -2.36
C SER A 210 -17.41 3.62 -1.84
N GLU A 211 -18.10 2.52 -2.09
CA GLU A 211 -17.61 1.17 -1.81
C GLU A 211 -16.22 0.94 -2.42
N GLY A 212 -15.38 0.21 -1.70
CA GLY A 212 -14.01 -0.10 -2.08
C GLY A 212 -12.98 0.95 -1.66
N MET A 213 -13.37 2.21 -1.46
CA MET A 213 -12.43 3.30 -1.09
C MET A 213 -11.78 3.06 0.26
N LYS A 214 -10.46 3.29 0.31
CA LYS A 214 -9.66 3.29 1.54
C LYS A 214 -9.50 4.73 2.04
N ILE A 215 -9.84 4.96 3.29
CA ILE A 215 -9.73 6.28 3.94
C ILE A 215 -8.71 6.17 5.08
N SER A 216 -7.66 6.96 5.02
CA SER A 216 -6.67 7.08 6.09
C SER A 216 -6.82 8.42 6.79
N VAL A 217 -6.70 8.40 8.13
CA VAL A 217 -6.74 9.62 8.96
C VAL A 217 -5.53 9.62 9.89
N ARG A 218 -4.66 10.62 9.72
CA ARG A 218 -3.44 10.74 10.53
C ARG A 218 -3.81 10.82 12.02
N GLY A 219 -3.28 9.87 12.80
CA GLY A 219 -3.53 9.74 14.24
C GLY A 219 -4.71 8.85 14.62
N LEU A 220 -5.55 8.40 13.66
CA LEU A 220 -6.65 7.47 13.92
C LEU A 220 -6.46 6.10 13.25
N GLY A 221 -5.72 6.04 12.13
CA GLY A 221 -5.48 4.83 11.37
C GLY A 221 -6.18 4.82 10.02
N LYS A 222 -6.59 3.63 9.57
CA LYS A 222 -7.14 3.39 8.24
C LYS A 222 -8.46 2.63 8.32
N ILE A 223 -9.38 2.93 7.41
CA ILE A 223 -10.65 2.23 7.20
C ILE A 223 -10.88 1.98 5.71
N LYS A 224 -11.64 0.94 5.37
CA LYS A 224 -12.10 0.65 4.01
C LYS A 224 -13.62 0.53 4.02
N ILE A 225 -14.29 1.13 3.07
CA ILE A 225 -15.74 0.90 2.86
C ILE A 225 -15.86 -0.46 2.18
N LYS A 226 -16.23 -1.49 2.96
CA LYS A 226 -16.29 -2.87 2.48
C LYS A 226 -17.49 -3.08 1.57
N SER A 227 -18.67 -2.60 2.01
CA SER A 227 -19.89 -2.68 1.20
C SER A 227 -20.90 -1.60 1.56
N VAL A 228 -21.74 -1.28 0.59
CA VAL A 228 -22.90 -0.37 0.70
C VAL A 228 -24.16 -1.15 0.37
N ASN A 229 -24.97 -1.47 1.40
CA ASN A 229 -26.06 -2.43 1.32
C ASN A 229 -27.45 -1.77 1.14
N GLY A 230 -27.53 -0.68 0.36
CA GLY A 230 -28.80 -0.01 0.07
C GLY A 230 -29.34 0.83 1.24
N GLN A 231 -30.62 1.20 1.14
CA GLN A 231 -31.28 2.09 2.10
C GLN A 231 -32.17 1.31 3.09
N THR A 232 -32.14 1.73 4.35
CA THR A 232 -33.05 1.26 5.37
C THR A 232 -34.46 1.85 5.17
N LYS A 233 -35.47 1.30 5.85
CA LYS A 233 -36.86 1.83 5.83
C LYS A 233 -36.95 3.32 6.24
N LYS A 234 -35.91 3.85 6.93
CA LYS A 234 -35.82 5.27 7.34
C LYS A 234 -34.98 6.12 6.38
N GLY A 235 -34.69 5.63 5.18
CA GLY A 235 -33.90 6.35 4.17
C GLY A 235 -32.41 6.46 4.46
N ARG A 236 -31.89 5.75 5.47
CA ARG A 236 -30.44 5.76 5.79
C ARG A 236 -29.70 4.68 4.98
N ILE A 237 -28.47 4.93 4.62
CA ILE A 237 -27.62 4.03 3.85
C ILE A 237 -26.95 3.06 4.82
N SER A 238 -27.14 1.74 4.64
CA SER A 238 -26.46 0.71 5.39
C SER A 238 -25.05 0.49 4.83
N VAL A 239 -24.05 0.52 5.70
CA VAL A 239 -22.63 0.37 5.31
C VAL A 239 -21.93 -0.65 6.20
N VAL A 240 -20.95 -1.33 5.61
CA VAL A 240 -19.97 -2.14 6.32
C VAL A 240 -18.60 -1.51 6.11
N ILE A 241 -17.93 -1.22 7.19
CA ILE A 241 -16.61 -0.57 7.20
C ILE A 241 -15.63 -1.50 7.90
N ASP A 242 -14.53 -1.85 7.22
CA ASP A 242 -13.39 -2.54 7.82
C ASP A 242 -12.44 -1.49 8.40
N ARG A 243 -12.20 -1.56 9.72
CA ARG A 243 -11.19 -0.74 10.40
C ARG A 243 -9.94 -1.59 10.63
N TYR A 244 -8.84 -1.17 10.08
CA TYR A 244 -7.52 -1.79 10.30
C TYR A 244 -7.06 -1.49 11.74
N VAL A 245 -6.61 -2.52 12.45
CA VAL A 245 -6.24 -2.45 13.88
C VAL A 245 -4.73 -2.53 14.04
#